data_d1042fabd94ecf178dde93409536222c
#
_entry.id   d1042fabd94ecf178dde93409536222c
#
_cell.length_a   1.000
_cell.length_b   1.000
_cell.length_c   1.000
_cell.angle_alpha   90.00
_cell.angle_beta   90.00
_cell.angle_gamma   90.00
#
_symmetry.space_group_name_H-M   'P 1'
#
loop_
_entity.id
_entity.type
_entity.pdbx_description
1 polymer ?
#
loop_
_entity_poly.entity_id
_entity_poly.type
_entity_poly.pdbx_seq_one_letter_code
_entity_poly.pdbx_strand_id
1 'polypeptide(L)'
;FWVFFICLFFGVLTISSIGTFRESIKSGLKEEATEILGGDISLTLAYRVASEKELEEIKKISTSLTEVISFRSMVSTTNQGNNYYQALVQVKSVDKNYPLAGKIKINPELSIEDALKKKGDKYGIIVEESLLKQLNLKIGSDLILGKSTYNIRATLSSIPDIGSNGFSLGPKVILNTTSLKNSGLLNKGTLFETNYYLKTENNQDLENLKS
;
A
#
# COMPACT_ATOMS: atom_id res chain seq x y z
N PHE A 1 21.09 1.47 58.25
CA PHE A 1 19.76 1.79 57.67
C PHE A 1 19.87 2.41 56.27
N TRP A 2 20.73 3.38 56.03
CA TRP A 2 20.89 4.04 54.73
C TRP A 2 21.25 3.09 53.61
N VAL A 3 22.14 2.15 53.80
CA VAL A 3 22.51 1.12 52.82
C VAL A 3 21.32 0.28 52.39
N PHE A 4 20.47 -0.08 53.36
CA PHE A 4 19.25 -0.83 53.08
C PHE A 4 18.30 -0.05 52.14
N PHE A 5 18.06 1.24 52.40
CA PHE A 5 17.23 2.09 51.55
C PHE A 5 17.79 2.28 50.15
N ILE A 6 19.12 2.41 50.02
CA ILE A 6 19.80 2.51 48.74
C ILE A 6 19.63 1.22 47.93
N CYS A 7 19.81 0.04 48.54
CA CYS A 7 19.61 -1.23 47.87
C CYS A 7 18.15 -1.41 47.41
N LEU A 8 17.20 -1.05 48.26
CA LEU A 8 15.76 -1.14 47.95
C LEU A 8 15.40 -0.18 46.80
N PHE A 9 15.92 1.05 46.83
CA PHE A 9 15.76 2.05 45.77
C PHE A 9 16.27 1.53 44.41
N PHE A 10 17.50 0.99 44.35
CA PHE A 10 18.04 0.42 43.13
C PHE A 10 17.26 -0.80 42.65
N GLY A 11 16.76 -1.63 43.54
CA GLY A 11 15.91 -2.77 43.20
C GLY A 11 14.60 -2.34 42.51
N VAL A 12 13.91 -1.39 43.13
CA VAL A 12 12.66 -0.85 42.55
C VAL A 12 12.91 -0.12 41.23
N LEU A 13 13.99 0.67 41.15
CA LEU A 13 14.36 1.41 39.95
C LEU A 13 14.65 0.46 38.77
N THR A 14 15.36 -0.63 39.02
CA THR A 14 15.67 -1.64 37.99
C THR A 14 14.40 -2.29 37.46
N ILE A 15 13.49 -2.72 38.33
CA ILE A 15 12.24 -3.37 37.93
C ILE A 15 11.35 -2.39 37.14
N SER A 16 11.23 -1.14 37.60
CA SER A 16 10.45 -0.11 36.93
C SER A 16 11.03 0.24 35.55
N SER A 17 12.34 0.32 35.43
CA SER A 17 13.03 0.60 34.14
C SER A 17 12.75 -0.48 33.12
N ILE A 18 12.80 -1.76 33.51
CA ILE A 18 12.53 -2.89 32.61
C ILE A 18 11.05 -2.86 32.15
N GLY A 19 10.12 -2.55 33.07
CA GLY A 19 8.70 -2.42 32.73
C GLY A 19 8.42 -1.31 31.72
N THR A 20 8.98 -0.13 31.93
CA THR A 20 8.83 1.02 31.02
C THR A 20 9.47 0.75 29.66
N PHE A 21 10.65 0.15 29.64
CA PHE A 21 11.35 -0.19 28.41
C PHE A 21 10.57 -1.20 27.56
N ARG A 22 10.04 -2.25 28.21
CA ARG A 22 9.18 -3.25 27.53
C ARG A 22 7.95 -2.61 26.89
N GLU A 23 7.26 -1.71 27.60
CA GLU A 23 6.04 -1.07 27.07
C GLU A 23 6.37 -0.09 25.93
N SER A 24 7.48 0.64 26.03
CA SER A 24 7.96 1.52 24.96
C SER A 24 8.31 0.76 23.69
N ILE A 25 8.99 -0.39 23.80
CA ILE A 25 9.27 -1.25 22.65
C ILE A 25 7.97 -1.80 22.05
N LYS A 26 7.06 -2.29 22.90
CA LYS A 26 5.80 -2.88 22.45
C LYS A 26 4.93 -1.87 21.71
N SER A 27 4.81 -0.64 22.20
CA SER A 27 4.05 0.41 21.54
C SER A 27 4.70 0.86 20.22
N GLY A 28 6.02 1.07 20.21
CA GLY A 28 6.76 1.40 18.99
C GLY A 28 6.66 0.32 17.92
N LEU A 29 6.83 -0.96 18.29
CA LEU A 29 6.66 -2.09 17.38
C LEU A 29 5.22 -2.20 16.85
N LYS A 30 4.22 -1.91 17.67
CA LYS A 30 2.81 -1.96 17.23
C LYS A 30 2.52 -0.87 16.20
N GLU A 31 2.99 0.34 16.42
CA GLU A 31 2.80 1.47 15.51
C GLU A 31 3.50 1.22 14.16
N GLU A 32 4.76 0.77 14.21
CA GLU A 32 5.53 0.44 13.01
C GLU A 32 4.97 -0.78 12.26
N ALA A 33 4.47 -1.80 12.99
CA ALA A 33 3.81 -2.95 12.38
C ALA A 33 2.53 -2.57 11.64
N THR A 34 1.71 -1.66 12.20
CA THR A 34 0.49 -1.17 11.54
C THR A 34 0.82 -0.39 10.27
N GLU A 35 1.90 0.39 10.26
CA GLU A 35 2.37 1.08 9.06
C GLU A 35 2.89 0.09 8.00
N ILE A 36 3.69 -0.89 8.40
CA ILE A 36 4.24 -1.92 7.50
C ILE A 36 3.15 -2.82 6.93
N LEU A 37 2.13 -3.15 7.72
CA LEU A 37 0.99 -3.97 7.28
C LEU A 37 -0.05 -3.18 6.48
N GLY A 38 -0.03 -1.85 6.56
CA GLY A 38 -1.02 -0.98 5.92
C GLY A 38 -2.37 -0.90 6.66
N GLY A 39 -2.49 -1.50 7.85
CA GLY A 39 -3.69 -1.53 8.69
C GLY A 39 -3.50 -2.42 9.91
N ASP A 40 -4.54 -2.56 10.73
CA ASP A 40 -4.53 -3.44 11.91
C ASP A 40 -4.66 -4.91 11.50
N ILE A 41 -5.39 -5.17 10.42
CA ILE A 41 -5.58 -6.50 9.81
C ILE A 41 -5.33 -6.39 8.31
N SER A 42 -4.64 -7.39 7.75
CA SER A 42 -4.47 -7.57 6.31
C SER A 42 -5.03 -8.94 5.90
N LEU A 43 -6.02 -8.93 5.00
CA LEU A 43 -6.58 -10.11 4.37
C LEU A 43 -6.12 -10.19 2.92
N THR A 44 -5.42 -11.24 2.57
CA THR A 44 -4.92 -11.45 1.20
C THR A 44 -5.72 -12.56 0.51
N LEU A 45 -6.31 -12.25 -0.63
CA LEU A 45 -6.98 -13.18 -1.51
C LEU A 45 -6.18 -13.35 -2.79
N ALA A 46 -5.80 -14.60 -3.08
CA ALA A 46 -5.10 -14.92 -4.32
C ALA A 46 -6.10 -15.15 -5.47
N TYR A 47 -5.84 -14.48 -6.60
CA TYR A 47 -6.54 -14.65 -7.88
C TYR A 47 -8.05 -14.36 -7.88
N ARG A 48 -8.55 -13.69 -6.85
CA ARG A 48 -9.94 -13.28 -6.76
C ARG A 48 -10.13 -12.01 -5.94
N VAL A 49 -11.25 -11.37 -6.10
CA VAL A 49 -11.78 -10.35 -5.19
C VAL A 49 -12.74 -11.00 -4.19
N ALA A 50 -12.98 -10.34 -3.06
CA ALA A 50 -13.97 -10.80 -2.10
C ALA A 50 -15.38 -10.74 -2.72
N SER A 51 -16.20 -11.73 -2.39
CA SER A 51 -17.62 -11.73 -2.74
C SER A 51 -18.37 -10.66 -1.93
N GLU A 52 -19.58 -10.29 -2.37
CA GLU A 52 -20.39 -9.31 -1.66
C GLU A 52 -20.66 -9.70 -0.20
N LYS A 53 -20.90 -11.00 0.07
CA LYS A 53 -21.09 -11.52 1.43
C LYS A 53 -19.84 -11.38 2.29
N GLU A 54 -18.67 -11.75 1.76
CA GLU A 54 -17.39 -11.60 2.45
C GLU A 54 -17.10 -10.12 2.74
N LEU A 55 -17.37 -9.22 1.79
CA LEU A 55 -17.21 -7.78 2.00
C LEU A 55 -18.15 -7.22 3.06
N GLU A 56 -19.40 -7.71 3.13
CA GLU A 56 -20.33 -7.32 4.20
C GLU A 56 -19.86 -7.77 5.57
N GLU A 57 -19.33 -8.99 5.70
CA GLU A 57 -18.75 -9.49 6.94
C GLU A 57 -17.53 -8.69 7.36
N ILE A 58 -16.61 -8.43 6.43
CA ILE A 58 -15.42 -7.61 6.66
C ILE A 58 -15.81 -6.20 7.12
N LYS A 59 -16.83 -5.58 6.51
CA LYS A 59 -17.31 -4.25 6.89
C LYS A 59 -17.93 -4.18 8.27
N LYS A 60 -18.53 -5.27 8.77
CA LYS A 60 -19.11 -5.30 10.13
C LYS A 60 -18.06 -5.21 11.22
N ILE A 61 -16.88 -5.75 10.98
CA ILE A 61 -15.76 -5.78 11.94
C ILE A 61 -14.74 -4.65 11.76
N SER A 62 -14.89 -3.85 10.71
CA SER A 62 -13.95 -2.78 10.35
C SER A 62 -14.57 -1.41 10.47
N THR A 63 -13.86 -0.48 11.09
CA THR A 63 -14.19 0.96 11.07
C THR A 63 -13.82 1.60 9.74
N SER A 64 -12.75 1.13 9.13
CA SER A 64 -12.28 1.57 7.81
C SER A 64 -11.68 0.41 7.04
N LEU A 65 -11.96 0.37 5.74
CA LEU A 65 -11.53 -0.67 4.82
C LEU A 65 -10.95 -0.03 3.57
N THR A 66 -9.85 -0.59 3.06
CA THR A 66 -9.30 -0.28 1.74
C THR A 66 -9.01 -1.56 0.96
N GLU A 67 -9.25 -1.51 -0.34
CA GLU A 67 -8.96 -2.59 -1.29
C GLU A 67 -7.76 -2.22 -2.13
N VAL A 68 -6.78 -3.11 -2.16
CA VAL A 68 -5.57 -2.96 -2.96
C VAL A 68 -5.40 -4.19 -3.83
N ILE A 69 -5.40 -4.00 -5.15
CA ILE A 69 -5.17 -5.09 -6.12
C ILE A 69 -3.76 -4.95 -6.67
N SER A 70 -2.97 -6.01 -6.51
CA SER A 70 -1.57 -6.07 -6.94
C SER A 70 -1.37 -7.15 -8.00
N PHE A 71 -0.70 -6.80 -9.10
CA PHE A 71 -0.37 -7.73 -10.18
C PHE A 71 0.83 -7.21 -10.99
N ARG A 72 1.34 -8.03 -11.88
CA ARG A 72 2.40 -7.67 -12.82
C ARG A 72 1.83 -7.45 -14.20
N SER A 73 2.33 -6.43 -14.90
CA SER A 73 1.91 -6.13 -16.27
C SER A 73 3.04 -5.46 -17.05
N MET A 74 2.88 -5.40 -18.36
CA MET A 74 3.74 -4.63 -19.22
C MET A 74 3.16 -3.24 -19.43
N VAL A 75 4.01 -2.25 -19.31
CA VAL A 75 3.70 -0.88 -19.75
C VAL A 75 4.47 -0.57 -21.02
N SER A 76 3.92 0.34 -21.82
CA SER A 76 4.57 0.79 -23.04
C SER A 76 4.42 2.29 -23.22
N THR A 77 5.37 2.87 -23.95
CA THR A 77 5.30 4.28 -24.33
C THR A 77 4.32 4.48 -25.49
N THR A 78 3.69 5.64 -25.56
CA THR A 78 3.05 6.09 -26.80
C THR A 78 4.14 6.42 -27.82
N ASN A 79 3.94 6.05 -29.09
CA ASN A 79 4.92 6.27 -30.16
C ASN A 79 5.43 7.72 -30.17
N GLN A 80 6.66 7.91 -29.70
CA GLN A 80 7.43 9.13 -29.92
C GLN A 80 8.51 8.84 -31.00
N GLY A 81 8.11 8.94 -32.25
CA GLY A 81 8.97 8.55 -33.34
C GLY A 81 9.09 7.01 -33.50
N ASN A 82 10.23 6.51 -33.97
CA ASN A 82 10.47 5.08 -34.22
C ASN A 82 10.81 4.25 -32.98
N ASN A 83 10.78 4.82 -31.76
CA ASN A 83 11.21 4.14 -30.56
C ASN A 83 9.98 3.75 -29.71
N TYR A 84 9.78 2.44 -29.58
CA TYR A 84 8.76 1.83 -28.73
C TYR A 84 9.45 1.14 -27.55
N TYR A 85 9.26 1.69 -26.36
CA TYR A 85 9.85 1.12 -25.15
C TYR A 85 8.78 0.40 -24.34
N GLN A 86 9.17 -0.73 -23.76
CA GLN A 86 8.32 -1.52 -22.84
C GLN A 86 9.08 -1.84 -21.57
N ALA A 87 8.36 -1.96 -20.47
CA ALA A 87 8.90 -2.39 -19.19
C ALA A 87 7.89 -3.27 -18.45
N LEU A 88 8.41 -4.28 -17.75
CA LEU A 88 7.62 -5.02 -16.77
C LEU A 88 7.51 -4.18 -15.49
N VAL A 89 6.30 -4.02 -15.00
CA VAL A 89 6.01 -3.24 -13.78
C VAL A 89 5.18 -4.02 -12.80
N GLN A 90 5.32 -3.67 -11.52
CA GLN A 90 4.41 -4.10 -10.48
C GLN A 90 3.32 -3.06 -10.32
N VAL A 91 2.10 -3.41 -10.71
CA VAL A 91 0.93 -2.54 -10.63
C VAL A 91 0.27 -2.72 -9.27
N LYS A 92 -0.01 -1.60 -8.61
CA LYS A 92 -0.80 -1.52 -7.39
C LYS A 92 -2.00 -0.62 -7.66
N SER A 93 -3.18 -1.20 -7.69
CA SER A 93 -4.44 -0.47 -7.83
C SER A 93 -5.02 -0.21 -6.45
N VAL A 94 -5.33 1.05 -6.16
CA VAL A 94 -5.78 1.48 -4.84
C VAL A 94 -7.15 2.15 -4.93
N ASP A 95 -7.93 2.04 -3.86
CA ASP A 95 -9.18 2.77 -3.72
C ASP A 95 -8.95 4.16 -3.10
N LYS A 96 -10.04 4.89 -2.86
CA LYS A 96 -10.01 6.26 -2.30
C LYS A 96 -9.57 6.33 -0.83
N ASN A 97 -9.66 5.21 -0.10
CA ASN A 97 -9.35 5.16 1.32
C ASN A 97 -7.88 4.83 1.59
N TYR A 98 -7.13 4.46 0.54
CA TYR A 98 -5.72 4.10 0.65
C TYR A 98 -4.82 5.34 0.79
N PRO A 99 -3.80 5.32 1.67
CA PRO A 99 -3.46 4.28 2.64
C PRO A 99 -4.25 4.45 3.96
N LEU A 100 -4.61 3.35 4.63
CA LEU A 100 -5.22 3.40 5.97
C LEU A 100 -4.20 3.69 7.07
N ALA A 101 -2.97 3.26 6.89
CA ALA A 101 -1.86 3.52 7.80
C ALA A 101 -0.63 3.97 7.01
N GLY A 102 0.21 4.80 7.65
CA GLY A 102 1.38 5.37 7.01
C GLY A 102 1.06 6.48 6.00
N LYS A 103 2.07 6.90 5.26
CA LYS A 103 1.96 7.95 4.24
C LYS A 103 2.69 7.56 2.96
N ILE A 104 2.06 7.82 1.84
CA ILE A 104 2.74 7.75 0.54
C ILE A 104 3.50 9.07 0.32
N LYS A 105 4.76 8.96 -0.06
CA LYS A 105 5.56 10.12 -0.47
C LYS A 105 5.69 10.12 -1.99
N ILE A 106 5.16 11.16 -2.61
CA ILE A 106 5.20 11.37 -4.07
C ILE A 106 5.79 12.73 -4.39
N ASN A 107 6.37 12.87 -5.56
CA ASN A 107 6.95 14.12 -6.06
C ASN A 107 6.37 14.42 -7.47
N PRO A 108 5.75 15.58 -7.72
CA PRO A 108 5.48 16.67 -6.77
C PRO A 108 4.51 16.26 -5.64
N GLU A 109 4.56 16.97 -4.52
CA GLU A 109 3.63 16.76 -3.40
C GLU A 109 2.20 17.08 -3.83
N LEU A 110 1.42 16.02 -4.05
CA LEU A 110 0.01 16.08 -4.40
C LEU A 110 -0.76 15.11 -3.49
N SER A 111 -2.07 15.33 -3.35
CA SER A 111 -2.89 14.27 -2.79
C SER A 111 -2.92 13.07 -3.74
N ILE A 112 -2.98 11.85 -3.20
CA ILE A 112 -3.05 10.63 -4.03
C ILE A 112 -4.29 10.67 -4.92
N GLU A 113 -5.40 11.16 -4.38
CA GLU A 113 -6.64 11.34 -5.13
C GLU A 113 -6.44 12.28 -6.32
N ASP A 114 -5.80 13.44 -6.13
CA ASP A 114 -5.50 14.39 -7.21
C ASP A 114 -4.55 13.85 -8.26
N ALA A 115 -3.57 13.07 -7.82
CA ALA A 115 -2.62 12.44 -8.73
C ALA A 115 -3.27 11.35 -9.58
N LEU A 116 -4.25 10.60 -9.04
CA LEU A 116 -4.89 9.47 -9.71
C LEU A 116 -6.22 9.78 -10.39
N LYS A 117 -6.84 10.94 -10.11
CA LYS A 117 -8.15 11.29 -10.67
C LYS A 117 -8.12 11.40 -12.20
N LYS A 118 -9.30 11.25 -12.81
CA LYS A 118 -9.47 11.50 -14.24
C LYS A 118 -9.38 13.00 -14.54
N LYS A 119 -8.55 13.38 -15.52
CA LYS A 119 -8.51 14.74 -16.09
C LYS A 119 -8.62 14.62 -17.60
N GLY A 120 -9.68 15.22 -18.18
CA GLY A 120 -10.03 14.97 -19.57
C GLY A 120 -10.34 13.49 -19.78
N ASP A 121 -9.72 12.88 -20.77
CA ASP A 121 -9.95 11.46 -21.13
C ASP A 121 -9.00 10.48 -20.42
N LYS A 122 -7.99 10.99 -19.69
CA LYS A 122 -6.93 10.15 -19.11
C LYS A 122 -6.97 10.18 -17.58
N TYR A 123 -6.79 8.99 -17.00
CA TYR A 123 -6.53 8.87 -15.57
C TYR A 123 -5.08 9.18 -15.27
N GLY A 124 -4.81 9.69 -14.06
CA GLY A 124 -3.46 9.85 -13.56
C GLY A 124 -2.87 8.53 -13.11
N ILE A 125 -1.53 8.45 -13.16
CA ILE A 125 -0.75 7.32 -12.69
C ILE A 125 0.48 7.85 -11.95
N ILE A 126 0.85 7.18 -10.86
CA ILE A 126 2.07 7.46 -10.11
C ILE A 126 3.05 6.33 -10.44
N VAL A 127 4.28 6.66 -10.76
CA VAL A 127 5.28 5.68 -11.16
C VAL A 127 6.57 5.84 -10.36
N GLU A 128 7.31 4.76 -10.17
CA GLU A 128 8.64 4.84 -9.56
C GLU A 128 9.62 5.56 -10.51
N GLU A 129 10.54 6.34 -9.95
CA GLU A 129 11.50 7.13 -10.72
C GLU A 129 12.36 6.28 -11.66
N SER A 130 12.67 5.05 -11.25
CA SER A 130 13.38 4.05 -12.05
C SER A 130 12.70 3.77 -13.40
N LEU A 131 11.35 3.74 -13.42
CA LEU A 131 10.57 3.54 -14.65
C LEU A 131 10.70 4.70 -15.62
N LEU A 132 10.71 5.94 -15.11
CA LEU A 132 10.92 7.12 -15.97
C LEU A 132 12.27 7.07 -16.68
N LYS A 133 13.31 6.70 -15.96
CA LYS A 133 14.68 6.55 -16.52
C LYS A 133 14.72 5.43 -17.55
N GLN A 134 14.10 4.28 -17.24
CA GLN A 134 14.09 3.10 -18.13
C GLN A 134 13.37 3.36 -19.45
N LEU A 135 12.26 4.10 -19.42
CA LEU A 135 11.44 4.40 -20.60
C LEU A 135 11.76 5.76 -21.25
N ASN A 136 12.73 6.51 -20.72
CA ASN A 136 13.06 7.88 -21.11
C ASN A 136 11.85 8.82 -21.12
N LEU A 137 11.03 8.73 -20.06
CA LEU A 137 9.81 9.51 -19.86
C LEU A 137 10.02 10.60 -18.79
N LYS A 138 9.09 11.54 -18.75
CA LYS A 138 9.02 12.61 -17.73
C LYS A 138 7.61 12.67 -17.14
N ILE A 139 7.47 13.37 -16.01
CA ILE A 139 6.15 13.74 -15.48
C ILE A 139 5.38 14.51 -16.54
N GLY A 140 4.13 14.18 -16.76
CA GLY A 140 3.28 14.70 -17.82
C GLY A 140 3.26 13.84 -19.09
N SER A 141 4.19 12.87 -19.25
CA SER A 141 4.17 11.91 -20.38
C SER A 141 3.01 10.92 -20.24
N ASP A 142 2.62 10.35 -21.36
CA ASP A 142 1.61 9.31 -21.41
C ASP A 142 2.23 7.91 -21.38
N LEU A 143 1.54 6.99 -20.72
CA LEU A 143 1.93 5.60 -20.56
C LEU A 143 0.75 4.70 -20.88
N ILE A 144 0.95 3.67 -21.68
CA ILE A 144 -0.06 2.67 -22.03
C ILE A 144 0.08 1.50 -21.06
N LEU A 145 -1.03 1.13 -20.42
CA LEU A 145 -1.15 -0.04 -19.57
C LEU A 145 -2.46 -0.78 -19.91
N GLY A 146 -2.31 -1.99 -20.45
CA GLY A 146 -3.45 -2.71 -21.03
C GLY A 146 -4.06 -1.97 -22.21
N LYS A 147 -5.37 -1.74 -22.18
CA LYS A 147 -6.12 -1.01 -23.21
C LYS A 147 -6.24 0.50 -22.92
N SER A 148 -5.71 0.97 -21.79
CA SER A 148 -5.91 2.35 -21.32
C SER A 148 -4.60 3.14 -21.40
N THR A 149 -4.74 4.43 -21.72
CA THR A 149 -3.66 5.40 -21.65
C THR A 149 -3.78 6.22 -20.39
N TYR A 150 -2.68 6.33 -19.67
CA TYR A 150 -2.55 7.07 -18.42
C TYR A 150 -1.60 8.24 -18.58
N ASN A 151 -1.81 9.28 -17.79
CA ASN A 151 -0.89 10.41 -17.72
C ASN A 151 -0.06 10.32 -16.44
N ILE A 152 1.26 10.34 -16.54
CA ILE A 152 2.19 10.31 -15.40
C ILE A 152 2.12 11.64 -14.67
N ARG A 153 1.68 11.66 -13.41
CA ARG A 153 1.49 12.91 -12.65
C ARG A 153 2.44 13.09 -11.50
N ALA A 154 2.98 12.01 -11.00
CA ALA A 154 3.96 12.06 -9.91
C ALA A 154 4.88 10.84 -9.96
N THR A 155 6.05 11.01 -9.32
CA THR A 155 6.94 9.90 -9.01
C THR A 155 6.76 9.43 -7.58
N LEU A 156 6.92 8.14 -7.37
CA LEU A 156 6.82 7.48 -6.09
C LEU A 156 8.17 7.50 -5.39
N SER A 157 8.24 8.05 -4.18
CA SER A 157 9.44 8.03 -3.35
C SER A 157 9.35 6.97 -2.24
N SER A 158 8.17 6.78 -1.64
CA SER A 158 7.95 5.78 -0.60
C SER A 158 6.48 5.42 -0.51
N ILE A 159 6.21 4.14 -0.19
CA ILE A 159 4.86 3.62 0.13
C ILE A 159 4.90 2.89 1.46
N PRO A 160 3.81 2.96 2.28
CA PRO A 160 3.59 2.04 3.37
C PRO A 160 3.32 0.63 2.83
N ASP A 161 3.05 -0.35 3.71
CA ASP A 161 2.68 -1.72 3.35
C ASP A 161 3.74 -2.48 2.50
N ILE A 162 5.03 -2.19 2.76
CA ILE A 162 6.15 -2.86 2.08
C ILE A 162 6.23 -4.35 2.46
N GLY A 163 5.71 -4.71 3.63
CA GLY A 163 5.85 -6.05 4.21
C GLY A 163 5.07 -7.15 3.48
N SER A 164 4.03 -6.82 2.72
CA SER A 164 3.21 -7.81 2.01
C SER A 164 3.79 -8.26 0.66
N ASN A 165 4.70 -7.48 0.10
CA ASN A 165 5.27 -7.77 -1.21
C ASN A 165 6.77 -7.95 -1.09
N GLY A 166 7.23 -9.19 -0.89
CA GLY A 166 8.63 -9.57 -0.92
C GLY A 166 9.41 -8.94 -2.08
N PHE A 167 10.35 -9.58 -2.68
CA PHE A 167 11.16 -9.06 -3.78
C PHE A 167 10.31 -8.42 -4.89
N SER A 168 10.41 -7.09 -5.04
CA SER A 168 9.79 -6.35 -6.15
C SER A 168 10.52 -6.68 -7.45
N LEU A 169 9.83 -7.37 -8.34
CA LEU A 169 10.32 -7.67 -9.68
C LEU A 169 9.85 -6.57 -10.65
N GLY A 170 10.56 -5.45 -10.66
CA GLY A 170 10.31 -4.31 -11.54
C GLY A 170 9.81 -3.06 -10.82
N PRO A 171 9.81 -1.91 -11.51
CA PRO A 171 9.33 -0.64 -10.99
C PRO A 171 7.87 -0.68 -10.58
N LYS A 172 7.54 0.04 -9.51
CA LYS A 172 6.16 0.12 -8.99
C LYS A 172 5.37 1.20 -9.71
N VAL A 173 4.09 0.90 -9.91
CA VAL A 173 3.12 1.79 -10.55
C VAL A 173 1.83 1.78 -9.75
N ILE A 174 1.30 2.97 -9.41
CA ILE A 174 0.05 3.11 -8.66
C ILE A 174 -1.01 3.75 -9.53
N LEU A 175 -2.19 3.16 -9.54
CA LEU A 175 -3.38 3.65 -10.23
C LEU A 175 -4.63 3.46 -9.37
N ASN A 176 -5.75 4.07 -9.73
CA ASN A 176 -6.99 3.88 -8.99
C ASN A 176 -7.79 2.66 -9.49
N THR A 177 -8.57 2.06 -8.60
CA THR A 177 -9.38 0.85 -8.91
C THR A 177 -10.38 1.10 -10.02
N THR A 178 -10.94 2.31 -10.13
CA THR A 178 -11.88 2.65 -11.21
C THR A 178 -11.22 2.58 -12.58
N SER A 179 -9.99 3.09 -12.71
CA SER A 179 -9.24 3.06 -13.97
C SER A 179 -8.81 1.64 -14.34
N LEU A 180 -8.51 0.80 -13.35
CA LEU A 180 -8.15 -0.59 -13.56
C LEU A 180 -9.27 -1.40 -14.20
N LYS A 181 -10.53 -1.21 -13.75
CA LYS A 181 -11.71 -1.89 -14.32
C LYS A 181 -11.85 -1.62 -15.81
N ASN A 182 -11.48 -0.42 -16.26
CA ASN A 182 -11.57 -0.01 -17.67
C ASN A 182 -10.37 -0.46 -18.52
N SER A 183 -9.26 -0.87 -17.89
CA SER A 183 -8.02 -1.21 -18.59
C SER A 183 -8.03 -2.57 -19.29
N GLY A 184 -9.02 -3.44 -18.96
CA GLY A 184 -9.09 -4.81 -19.47
C GLY A 184 -7.99 -5.74 -18.96
N LEU A 185 -7.31 -5.37 -17.86
CA LEU A 185 -6.20 -6.16 -17.31
C LEU A 185 -6.65 -7.26 -16.35
N LEU A 186 -7.82 -7.09 -15.71
CA LEU A 186 -8.40 -8.10 -14.83
C LEU A 186 -9.32 -9.03 -15.65
N ASN A 187 -8.72 -9.93 -16.41
CA ASN A 187 -9.44 -10.97 -17.15
C ASN A 187 -9.28 -12.33 -16.48
N LYS A 188 -10.14 -13.30 -16.86
CA LYS A 188 -9.98 -14.69 -16.44
C LYS A 188 -8.59 -15.20 -16.83
N GLY A 189 -7.81 -15.63 -15.84
CA GLY A 189 -6.44 -16.10 -16.01
C GLY A 189 -5.35 -15.08 -15.66
N THR A 190 -5.68 -13.85 -15.33
CA THR A 190 -4.71 -12.90 -14.79
C THR A 190 -4.35 -13.31 -13.36
N LEU A 191 -3.06 -13.41 -13.07
CA LEU A 191 -2.54 -13.65 -11.72
C LEU A 191 -2.48 -12.33 -10.96
N PHE A 192 -3.38 -12.14 -10.02
CA PHE A 192 -3.42 -10.95 -9.15
C PHE A 192 -3.71 -11.32 -7.70
N GLU A 193 -3.32 -10.47 -6.80
CA GLU A 193 -3.62 -10.56 -5.38
C GLU A 193 -4.48 -9.37 -4.96
N THR A 194 -5.51 -9.62 -4.19
CA THR A 194 -6.32 -8.57 -3.58
C THR A 194 -6.05 -8.55 -2.09
N ASN A 195 -5.56 -7.43 -1.60
CA ASN A 195 -5.32 -7.18 -0.19
C ASN A 195 -6.40 -6.24 0.34
N TYR A 196 -7.08 -6.67 1.38
CA TYR A 196 -8.03 -5.85 2.15
C TYR A 196 -7.34 -5.45 3.44
N TYR A 197 -7.07 -4.16 3.60
CA TYR A 197 -6.53 -3.61 4.84
C TYR A 197 -7.68 -3.01 5.64
N LEU A 198 -7.70 -3.33 6.93
CA LEU A 198 -8.77 -2.96 7.84
C LEU A 198 -8.21 -2.21 9.04
N LYS A 199 -8.97 -1.20 9.50
CA LYS A 199 -8.84 -0.64 10.84
C LYS A 199 -10.00 -1.12 11.71
N THR A 200 -9.71 -1.51 12.95
CA THR A 200 -10.71 -1.92 13.93
C THR A 200 -10.56 -1.10 15.21
N GLU A 201 -11.67 -0.80 15.89
CA GLU A 201 -11.65 -0.10 17.17
C GLU A 201 -11.36 -1.03 18.35
N ASN A 202 -11.59 -2.33 18.21
CA ASN A 202 -11.59 -3.28 19.30
C ASN A 202 -10.53 -4.37 19.12
N ASN A 203 -9.55 -4.42 20.02
CA ASN A 203 -8.55 -5.49 20.05
C ASN A 203 -9.15 -6.89 20.35
N GLN A 204 -10.38 -6.97 20.85
CA GLN A 204 -11.07 -8.26 21.12
C GLN A 204 -11.55 -8.95 19.85
N ASP A 205 -11.88 -8.19 18.80
CA ASP A 205 -12.30 -8.77 17.52
C ASP A 205 -11.14 -9.47 16.79
N LEU A 206 -9.89 -9.06 17.09
CA LEU A 206 -8.68 -9.68 16.56
C LEU A 206 -8.46 -11.13 17.04
N GLU A 207 -8.86 -11.45 18.26
CA GLU A 207 -8.72 -12.81 18.81
C GLU A 207 -9.79 -13.76 18.27
N ASN A 208 -11.00 -13.26 18.05
CA ASN A 208 -12.11 -14.05 17.50
C ASN A 208 -11.91 -14.41 16.00
N LEU A 209 -11.11 -13.64 15.27
CA LEU A 209 -10.78 -13.92 13.86
C LEU A 209 -9.62 -14.90 13.68
N LYS A 210 -8.90 -15.24 14.76
CA LYS A 210 -7.80 -16.23 14.73
C LYS A 210 -8.25 -17.67 15.05
N SER A 211 -9.48 -17.85 15.47
CA SER A 211 -10.10 -19.16 15.75
C SER A 211 -10.88 -19.65 14.53
#